data_5c53d7d313cee7e0c1424e16b7735c2f
#
_entry.id   5c53d7d313cee7e0c1424e16b7735c2f
#
_cell.length_a   1.000
_cell.length_b   1.000
_cell.length_c   1.000
_cell.angle_alpha   90.00
_cell.angle_beta   90.00
_cell.angle_gamma   90.00
#
_symmetry.space_group_name_H-M   'P 1'
#
loop_
_entity.id
_entity.type
_entity.pdbx_description
1 polymer ?
#
loop_
_entity_poly.entity_id
_entity_poly.type
_entity_poly.pdbx_seq_one_letter_code
_entity_poly.pdbx_strand_id
1 'polypeptide(L)'
;MFSYQYNGKRFYNYRGEKRHGLKDVLKWKLSSKPLPWLGEDSAEPRAAPLRLGNGIEVSFIGHSSFLIQTPYGNFLTDPVYSNRVGPVSWFGPKRYTKPGVTWESLPAITAVLLSHDHYDHCDSPTLSSIAKRWNPIVATPLKMKGLLKNFSLVTELDWWQTTQINNQVSVTLVPAQHWGRRLPWDTNTRLWGGFYLSVAGRVIYFAGDSGYHETLFKTIKERLGSPDLSLIPIGAYEPRWFMKEAHMNPKEALQVHHDLGSKKSIGMHWGTFRLTDEGQEDPWLELGREMQEKSLPQDAFIVLKPGQSISLPGI
;
A
#
# COMPACT_ATOMS: atom_id res chain seq x y z
N MET A 1 17.57 -3.41 19.43
CA MET A 1 17.30 -2.04 19.93
C MET A 1 15.90 -1.72 19.41
N PHE A 2 14.93 -1.51 20.28
CA PHE A 2 13.55 -1.23 19.84
C PHE A 2 13.44 0.23 19.39
N SER A 3 12.58 0.47 18.41
CA SER A 3 12.20 1.77 17.87
C SER A 3 11.90 2.78 19.00
N TYR A 4 12.31 4.03 18.83
CA TYR A 4 11.92 5.15 19.69
C TYR A 4 10.39 5.34 19.75
N GLN A 5 9.67 4.65 18.88
CA GLN A 5 8.20 4.69 18.73
C GLN A 5 7.49 3.52 19.47
N TYR A 6 8.18 2.80 20.35
CA TYR A 6 7.63 1.66 21.08
C TYR A 6 7.75 1.83 22.59
N ASN A 7 6.64 1.75 23.32
CA ASN A 7 6.61 1.89 24.78
C ASN A 7 6.68 0.56 25.57
N GLY A 8 7.08 -0.52 24.93
CA GLY A 8 7.09 -1.86 25.50
C GLY A 8 5.81 -2.67 25.25
N LYS A 9 4.71 -2.01 24.85
CA LYS A 9 3.42 -2.67 24.52
C LYS A 9 2.90 -2.30 23.15
N ARG A 10 3.03 -1.05 22.73
CA ARG A 10 2.43 -0.51 21.49
C ARG A 10 3.40 0.42 20.79
N PHE A 11 3.25 0.49 19.46
CA PHE A 11 3.93 1.45 18.60
C PHE A 11 3.12 2.74 18.50
N TYR A 12 3.79 3.84 18.14
CA TYR A 12 3.22 5.17 17.96
C TYR A 12 3.68 5.78 16.65
N ASN A 13 2.91 6.69 16.09
CA ASN A 13 3.32 7.50 14.96
C ASN A 13 4.47 8.45 15.30
N TYR A 14 5.17 8.91 14.27
CA TYR A 14 6.39 9.71 14.35
C TYR A 14 6.23 10.99 15.20
N ARG A 15 5.04 11.59 15.25
CA ARG A 15 4.77 12.83 16.01
C ARG A 15 3.45 12.84 16.76
N GLY A 16 3.06 11.72 17.32
CA GLY A 16 1.83 11.60 18.08
C GLY A 16 0.60 11.42 17.19
N GLU A 17 -0.53 11.12 17.80
CA GLU A 17 -1.80 10.85 17.13
C GLU A 17 -2.96 11.43 17.91
N LYS A 18 -3.91 11.99 17.19
CA LYS A 18 -5.27 12.10 17.70
C LYS A 18 -6.01 10.81 17.34
N ARG A 19 -6.19 9.93 18.32
CA ARG A 19 -6.92 8.68 18.08
C ARG A 19 -8.41 8.90 18.22
N HIS A 20 -9.14 8.38 17.24
CA HIS A 20 -10.59 8.27 17.33
C HIS A 20 -10.98 7.09 18.22
N GLY A 21 -11.83 7.36 19.23
CA GLY A 21 -12.37 6.35 20.15
C GLY A 21 -13.64 5.71 19.62
N LEU A 22 -14.18 4.76 20.39
CA LEU A 22 -15.46 4.09 20.05
C LEU A 22 -16.62 5.08 19.84
N LYS A 23 -16.64 6.20 20.58
CA LYS A 23 -17.65 7.26 20.39
C LYS A 23 -17.55 7.91 19.01
N ASP A 24 -16.34 8.13 18.50
CA ASP A 24 -16.13 8.73 17.19
C ASP A 24 -16.53 7.73 16.07
N VAL A 25 -16.21 6.44 16.24
CA VAL A 25 -16.67 5.38 15.33
C VAL A 25 -18.19 5.31 15.29
N LEU A 26 -18.86 5.36 16.45
CA LEU A 26 -20.33 5.36 16.52
C LEU A 26 -20.91 6.62 15.87
N LYS A 27 -20.32 7.79 16.16
CA LYS A 27 -20.70 9.06 15.52
C LYS A 27 -20.59 8.95 14.00
N TRP A 28 -19.46 8.46 13.48
CA TRP A 28 -19.29 8.24 12.04
C TRP A 28 -20.37 7.31 11.49
N LYS A 29 -20.56 6.12 12.07
CA LYS A 29 -21.57 5.15 11.59
C LYS A 29 -23.00 5.67 11.60
N LEU A 30 -23.36 6.53 12.55
CA LEU A 30 -24.69 7.17 12.64
C LEU A 30 -24.83 8.37 11.68
N SER A 31 -23.75 9.09 11.38
CA SER A 31 -23.79 10.25 10.49
C SER A 31 -23.33 9.96 9.06
N SER A 32 -22.80 8.77 8.81
CA SER A 32 -22.27 8.34 7.53
C SER A 32 -23.37 8.30 6.46
N LYS A 33 -23.07 8.86 5.30
CA LYS A 33 -23.88 8.80 4.09
C LYS A 33 -23.03 8.31 2.93
N PRO A 34 -22.61 7.04 2.97
CA PRO A 34 -21.68 6.53 1.97
C PRO A 34 -22.31 6.57 0.58
N LEU A 35 -21.56 7.07 -0.39
CA LEU A 35 -21.99 7.05 -1.77
C LEU A 35 -22.09 5.60 -2.29
N PRO A 36 -23.10 5.28 -3.11
CA PRO A 36 -23.23 3.95 -3.65
C PRO A 36 -22.08 3.66 -4.62
N TRP A 37 -21.53 2.45 -4.51
CA TRP A 37 -20.66 1.91 -5.54
C TRP A 37 -21.48 1.08 -6.51
N LEU A 38 -21.43 1.38 -7.80
CA LEU A 38 -22.34 0.88 -8.83
C LEU A 38 -21.95 -0.50 -9.40
N GLY A 39 -21.34 -1.36 -8.61
CA GLY A 39 -21.08 -2.73 -9.01
C GLY A 39 -19.64 -3.02 -9.38
N GLU A 40 -19.41 -4.25 -9.83
CA GLU A 40 -18.10 -4.70 -10.28
C GLU A 40 -17.74 -3.94 -11.56
N ASP A 41 -16.66 -3.16 -11.53
CA ASP A 41 -16.02 -2.74 -12.77
C ASP A 41 -15.62 -4.05 -13.48
N SER A 42 -16.24 -4.30 -14.61
CA SER A 42 -16.15 -5.56 -15.35
C SER A 42 -14.85 -5.73 -16.11
N ALA A 43 -13.79 -5.04 -15.73
CA ALA A 43 -12.48 -5.28 -16.29
C ALA A 43 -12.08 -6.74 -16.04
N GLU A 44 -12.04 -7.54 -17.09
CA GLU A 44 -11.61 -8.93 -16.96
C GLU A 44 -10.13 -8.99 -16.55
N PRO A 45 -9.78 -9.87 -15.59
CA PRO A 45 -8.40 -10.08 -15.18
C PRO A 45 -7.51 -10.42 -16.38
N ARG A 46 -6.33 -9.84 -16.45
CA ARG A 46 -5.37 -10.08 -17.52
C ARG A 46 -4.25 -11.00 -17.05
N ALA A 47 -3.58 -11.64 -17.98
CA ALA A 47 -2.32 -12.29 -17.66
C ALA A 47 -1.29 -11.24 -17.23
N ALA A 48 -0.40 -11.61 -16.30
CA ALA A 48 0.74 -10.77 -15.96
C ALA A 48 1.52 -10.44 -17.25
N PRO A 49 1.87 -9.15 -17.49
CA PRO A 49 2.62 -8.79 -18.68
C PRO A 49 3.98 -9.49 -18.68
N LEU A 50 4.44 -9.87 -19.85
CA LEU A 50 5.82 -10.32 -20.01
C LEU A 50 6.73 -9.10 -19.86
N ARG A 51 7.63 -9.14 -18.91
CA ARG A 51 8.67 -8.12 -18.79
C ARG A 51 9.59 -8.17 -20.01
N LEU A 52 9.71 -7.05 -20.70
CA LEU A 52 10.57 -6.93 -21.88
C LEU A 52 11.90 -6.24 -21.53
N GLY A 53 13.00 -6.89 -21.88
CA GLY A 53 14.35 -6.32 -21.71
C GLY A 53 14.75 -6.10 -20.25
N ASN A 54 15.53 -5.02 -20.01
CA ASN A 54 16.08 -4.67 -18.68
C ASN A 54 15.24 -3.66 -17.90
N GLY A 55 14.01 -3.38 -18.33
CA GLY A 55 13.10 -2.46 -17.65
C GLY A 55 12.46 -3.05 -16.38
N ILE A 56 11.79 -2.18 -15.64
CA ILE A 56 10.91 -2.57 -14.54
C ILE A 56 9.47 -2.42 -15.01
N GLU A 57 8.70 -3.49 -14.88
CA GLU A 57 7.25 -3.47 -15.18
C GLU A 57 6.47 -3.45 -13.87
N VAL A 58 5.54 -2.49 -13.73
CA VAL A 58 4.71 -2.33 -12.54
C VAL A 58 3.25 -2.47 -12.95
N SER A 59 2.61 -3.55 -12.50
CA SER A 59 1.22 -3.88 -12.81
C SER A 59 0.33 -3.67 -11.59
N PHE A 60 -0.78 -2.97 -11.76
CA PHE A 60 -1.77 -2.75 -10.70
C PHE A 60 -2.72 -3.95 -10.62
N ILE A 61 -2.68 -4.69 -9.53
CA ILE A 61 -3.58 -5.82 -9.26
C ILE A 61 -4.92 -5.30 -8.73
N GLY A 62 -4.87 -4.25 -7.90
CA GLY A 62 -6.02 -3.63 -7.27
C GLY A 62 -5.75 -3.31 -5.80
N HIS A 63 -6.47 -2.35 -5.22
CA HIS A 63 -6.27 -1.84 -3.87
C HIS A 63 -4.85 -1.30 -3.66
N SER A 64 -4.03 -1.93 -2.82
CA SER A 64 -2.60 -1.62 -2.63
C SER A 64 -1.69 -2.72 -3.17
N SER A 65 -2.25 -3.66 -3.95
CA SER A 65 -1.54 -4.80 -4.51
C SER A 65 -0.95 -4.45 -5.88
N PHE A 66 0.37 -4.54 -6.00
CA PHE A 66 1.12 -4.41 -7.25
C PHE A 66 2.01 -5.62 -7.48
N LEU A 67 2.16 -5.99 -8.75
CA LEU A 67 3.23 -6.86 -9.21
C LEU A 67 4.32 -5.97 -9.81
N ILE A 68 5.52 -6.02 -9.23
CA ILE A 68 6.71 -5.30 -9.70
C ILE A 68 7.68 -6.35 -10.25
N GLN A 69 7.87 -6.36 -11.56
CA GLN A 69 8.76 -7.30 -12.26
C GLN A 69 10.04 -6.58 -12.66
N THR A 70 11.17 -7.15 -12.28
CA THR A 70 12.50 -6.59 -12.55
C THR A 70 13.44 -7.68 -13.11
N PRO A 71 14.60 -7.34 -13.67
CA PRO A 71 15.61 -8.32 -14.04
C PRO A 71 16.12 -9.16 -12.87
N TYR A 72 15.95 -8.65 -11.64
CA TYR A 72 16.53 -9.22 -10.42
C TYR A 72 15.51 -9.86 -9.50
N GLY A 73 14.25 -9.98 -9.95
CA GLY A 73 13.19 -10.64 -9.22
C GLY A 73 11.82 -9.97 -9.38
N ASN A 74 10.79 -10.67 -8.90
CA ASN A 74 9.41 -10.24 -8.92
C ASN A 74 8.92 -10.00 -7.49
N PHE A 75 8.26 -8.87 -7.28
CA PHE A 75 7.83 -8.41 -5.97
C PHE A 75 6.32 -8.18 -5.94
N LEU A 76 5.69 -8.51 -4.82
CA LEU A 76 4.30 -8.15 -4.55
C LEU A 76 4.24 -7.17 -3.38
N THR A 77 3.44 -6.12 -3.52
CA THR A 77 3.07 -5.25 -2.40
C THR A 77 1.70 -5.66 -1.89
N ASP A 78 1.53 -5.77 -0.57
CA ASP A 78 0.27 -6.03 0.13
C ASP A 78 -0.72 -6.89 -0.68
N PRO A 79 -0.37 -8.15 -1.01
CA PRO A 79 -1.15 -8.94 -1.95
C PRO A 79 -2.49 -9.37 -1.36
N VAL A 80 -3.58 -8.98 -2.01
CA VAL A 80 -4.96 -9.31 -1.64
C VAL A 80 -5.71 -9.84 -2.87
N TYR A 81 -6.11 -11.11 -2.82
CA TYR A 81 -6.94 -11.77 -3.84
C TYR A 81 -8.32 -12.21 -3.29
N SER A 82 -8.53 -12.11 -1.99
CA SER A 82 -9.78 -12.48 -1.35
C SER A 82 -10.96 -11.62 -1.80
N ASN A 83 -12.15 -12.25 -1.88
CA ASN A 83 -13.40 -11.54 -2.20
C ASN A 83 -13.93 -10.68 -1.04
N ARG A 84 -13.43 -10.92 0.18
CA ARG A 84 -13.71 -10.10 1.36
C ARG A 84 -12.46 -9.96 2.19
N VAL A 85 -12.33 -8.81 2.83
CA VAL A 85 -11.24 -8.52 3.76
C VAL A 85 -11.78 -8.41 5.18
N GLY A 86 -11.41 -9.37 6.03
CA GLY A 86 -11.93 -9.48 7.38
C GLY A 86 -11.38 -10.68 8.14
N PRO A 87 -11.80 -10.87 9.40
CA PRO A 87 -11.31 -11.96 10.24
C PRO A 87 -11.73 -13.36 9.74
N VAL A 88 -12.78 -13.44 8.96
CA VAL A 88 -13.29 -14.67 8.34
C VAL A 88 -13.82 -14.38 6.93
N SER A 89 -13.85 -15.38 6.07
CA SER A 89 -14.17 -15.24 4.62
C SER A 89 -15.56 -14.70 4.29
N TRP A 90 -16.50 -14.79 5.21
CA TRP A 90 -17.89 -14.33 5.02
C TRP A 90 -18.17 -12.98 5.67
N PHE A 91 -17.24 -12.40 6.43
CA PHE A 91 -17.39 -11.12 7.14
C PHE A 91 -16.37 -10.09 6.72
N GLY A 92 -16.78 -8.83 6.61
CA GLY A 92 -15.95 -7.69 6.24
C GLY A 92 -16.30 -7.13 4.86
N PRO A 93 -15.64 -6.02 4.45
CA PRO A 93 -15.85 -5.38 3.17
C PRO A 93 -15.73 -6.34 2.00
N LYS A 94 -16.71 -6.31 1.08
CA LYS A 94 -16.69 -7.09 -0.16
C LYS A 94 -15.84 -6.39 -1.19
N ARG A 95 -15.15 -7.17 -2.03
CA ARG A 95 -14.46 -6.69 -3.22
C ARG A 95 -15.48 -6.26 -4.28
N TYR A 96 -15.27 -5.10 -4.87
CA TYR A 96 -16.07 -4.55 -5.97
C TYR A 96 -15.39 -4.73 -7.32
N THR A 97 -14.06 -4.71 -7.38
CA THR A 97 -13.29 -4.84 -8.62
C THR A 97 -12.44 -6.09 -8.57
N LYS A 98 -12.53 -6.95 -9.59
CA LYS A 98 -11.72 -8.17 -9.69
C LYS A 98 -10.21 -7.84 -9.62
N PRO A 99 -9.36 -8.75 -9.11
CA PRO A 99 -7.91 -8.60 -9.24
C PRO A 99 -7.52 -8.46 -10.71
N GLY A 100 -6.79 -7.40 -11.06
CA GLY A 100 -6.49 -7.10 -12.46
C GLY A 100 -5.49 -8.06 -13.12
N VAL A 101 -4.68 -8.78 -12.33
CA VAL A 101 -3.76 -9.82 -12.80
C VAL A 101 -4.26 -11.18 -12.29
N THR A 102 -4.39 -12.15 -13.18
CA THR A 102 -4.86 -13.49 -12.80
C THR A 102 -3.83 -14.18 -11.89
N TRP A 103 -4.33 -14.92 -10.90
CA TRP A 103 -3.47 -15.67 -9.98
C TRP A 103 -2.55 -16.66 -10.68
N GLU A 104 -3.06 -17.32 -11.69
CA GLU A 104 -2.38 -18.38 -12.45
C GLU A 104 -1.19 -17.82 -13.24
N SER A 105 -1.30 -16.59 -13.74
CA SER A 105 -0.27 -15.92 -14.55
C SER A 105 0.83 -15.25 -13.75
N LEU A 106 0.68 -15.16 -12.41
CA LEU A 106 1.73 -14.58 -11.57
C LEU A 106 3.05 -15.36 -11.76
N PRO A 107 4.16 -14.66 -12.02
CA PRO A 107 5.47 -15.28 -12.09
C PRO A 107 5.93 -15.77 -10.71
N ALA A 108 7.05 -16.50 -10.65
CA ALA A 108 7.67 -16.84 -9.38
C ALA A 108 7.99 -15.57 -8.59
N ILE A 109 7.47 -15.46 -7.37
CA ILE A 109 7.63 -14.29 -6.51
C ILE A 109 8.91 -14.42 -5.69
N THR A 110 9.75 -13.39 -5.76
CA THR A 110 11.02 -13.30 -5.03
C THR A 110 10.80 -12.77 -3.62
N ALA A 111 9.99 -11.71 -3.48
CA ALA A 111 9.66 -11.19 -2.16
C ALA A 111 8.26 -10.54 -2.13
N VAL A 112 7.67 -10.54 -0.93
CA VAL A 112 6.47 -9.79 -0.58
C VAL A 112 6.86 -8.63 0.33
N LEU A 113 6.38 -7.42 0.01
CA LEU A 113 6.50 -6.23 0.84
C LEU A 113 5.15 -6.03 1.53
N LEU A 114 5.08 -6.28 2.83
CA LEU A 114 3.84 -6.24 3.61
C LEU A 114 3.88 -5.05 4.57
N SER A 115 3.05 -4.03 4.31
CA SER A 115 3.13 -2.73 4.98
C SER A 115 2.61 -2.71 6.42
N HIS A 116 1.53 -3.41 6.71
CA HIS A 116 0.91 -3.46 8.03
C HIS A 116 -0.11 -4.61 8.15
N ASP A 117 -0.77 -4.71 9.29
CA ASP A 117 -1.59 -5.86 9.65
C ASP A 117 -3.10 -5.75 9.36
N HIS A 118 -3.61 -4.65 8.78
CA HIS A 118 -5.03 -4.57 8.41
C HIS A 118 -5.41 -5.68 7.42
N TYR A 119 -6.68 -6.07 7.43
CA TYR A 119 -7.15 -7.23 6.66
C TYR A 119 -7.11 -7.03 5.14
N ASP A 120 -7.20 -5.80 4.68
CA ASP A 120 -7.14 -5.38 3.28
C ASP A 120 -5.70 -5.21 2.75
N HIS A 121 -4.69 -5.45 3.60
CA HIS A 121 -3.27 -5.50 3.26
C HIS A 121 -2.64 -6.85 3.62
N CYS A 122 -2.85 -7.30 4.84
CA CYS A 122 -2.38 -8.61 5.33
C CYS A 122 -3.48 -9.67 5.15
N ASP A 123 -3.76 -10.04 3.91
CA ASP A 123 -4.76 -11.04 3.54
C ASP A 123 -4.23 -12.46 3.78
N SER A 124 -4.58 -13.06 4.90
CA SER A 124 -4.07 -14.36 5.31
C SER A 124 -4.31 -15.49 4.30
N PRO A 125 -5.47 -15.60 3.62
CA PRO A 125 -5.68 -16.62 2.57
C PRO A 125 -4.73 -16.46 1.40
N THR A 126 -4.58 -15.23 0.87
CA THR A 126 -3.65 -14.94 -0.23
C THR A 126 -2.21 -15.21 0.18
N LEU A 127 -1.78 -14.72 1.35
CA LEU A 127 -0.43 -14.95 1.87
C LEU A 127 -0.13 -16.44 2.06
N SER A 128 -1.08 -17.22 2.58
CA SER A 128 -0.94 -18.68 2.70
C SER A 128 -0.78 -19.36 1.34
N SER A 129 -1.51 -18.92 0.33
CA SER A 129 -1.40 -19.44 -1.04
C SER A 129 -0.06 -19.09 -1.68
N ILE A 130 0.46 -17.87 -1.46
CA ILE A 130 1.79 -17.43 -1.88
C ILE A 130 2.88 -18.27 -1.24
N ALA A 131 2.80 -18.46 0.09
CA ALA A 131 3.76 -19.29 0.82
C ALA A 131 3.80 -20.72 0.28
N LYS A 132 2.64 -21.33 0.03
CA LYS A 132 2.51 -22.67 -0.53
C LYS A 132 3.09 -22.80 -1.94
N ARG A 133 2.90 -21.77 -2.78
CA ARG A 133 3.27 -21.82 -4.19
C ARG A 133 4.76 -21.51 -4.43
N TRP A 134 5.33 -20.53 -3.71
CA TRP A 134 6.69 -20.03 -3.97
C TRP A 134 7.55 -19.88 -2.73
N ASN A 135 6.93 -19.73 -1.54
CA ASN A 135 7.62 -19.47 -0.27
C ASN A 135 8.67 -18.33 -0.37
N PRO A 136 8.29 -17.14 -0.86
CA PRO A 136 9.22 -16.02 -1.04
C PRO A 136 9.69 -15.44 0.31
N ILE A 137 10.67 -14.55 0.24
CA ILE A 137 11.02 -13.68 1.37
C ILE A 137 9.82 -12.75 1.67
N VAL A 138 9.50 -12.54 2.95
CA VAL A 138 8.57 -11.47 3.34
C VAL A 138 9.33 -10.40 4.10
N ALA A 139 9.40 -9.19 3.54
CA ALA A 139 9.84 -8.00 4.26
C ALA A 139 8.63 -7.31 4.89
N THR A 140 8.67 -7.07 6.19
CA THR A 140 7.52 -6.58 6.94
C THR A 140 7.96 -5.78 8.18
N PRO A 141 7.11 -4.90 8.73
CA PRO A 141 7.40 -4.21 9.97
C PRO A 141 7.52 -5.16 11.17
N LEU A 142 8.08 -4.67 12.28
CA LEU A 142 8.28 -5.41 13.50
C LEU A 142 6.98 -6.04 14.04
N LYS A 143 7.10 -7.23 14.62
CA LYS A 143 6.05 -8.03 15.27
C LYS A 143 4.96 -8.59 14.33
N MET A 144 5.20 -8.60 13.03
CA MET A 144 4.31 -9.20 12.03
C MET A 144 4.51 -10.71 11.86
N LYS A 145 5.70 -11.24 12.20
CA LYS A 145 6.07 -12.66 11.99
C LYS A 145 5.05 -13.67 12.53
N GLY A 146 4.37 -13.31 13.63
CA GLY A 146 3.33 -14.16 14.21
C GLY A 146 2.13 -14.42 13.29
N LEU A 147 1.87 -13.53 12.31
CA LEU A 147 0.82 -13.64 11.29
C LEU A 147 1.31 -14.42 10.04
N LEU A 148 2.62 -14.63 9.90
CA LEU A 148 3.29 -15.12 8.69
C LEU A 148 3.94 -16.51 8.89
N LYS A 149 3.32 -17.33 9.72
CA LYS A 149 3.87 -18.67 10.13
C LYS A 149 4.09 -19.63 8.96
N ASN A 150 3.41 -19.41 7.83
CA ASN A 150 3.52 -20.24 6.64
C ASN A 150 4.75 -19.93 5.78
N PHE A 151 5.50 -18.86 6.09
CA PHE A 151 6.69 -18.46 5.37
C PHE A 151 7.95 -18.89 6.12
N SER A 152 8.94 -19.42 5.39
CA SER A 152 10.23 -19.82 5.97
C SER A 152 11.13 -18.62 6.26
N LEU A 153 11.04 -17.57 5.42
CA LEU A 153 11.89 -16.38 5.50
C LEU A 153 11.03 -15.13 5.70
N VAL A 154 10.97 -14.65 6.95
CA VAL A 154 10.31 -13.39 7.32
C VAL A 154 11.34 -12.48 7.94
N THR A 155 11.60 -11.36 7.29
CA THR A 155 12.48 -10.29 7.76
C THR A 155 11.64 -9.16 8.33
N GLU A 156 11.68 -9.01 9.64
CA GLU A 156 11.04 -7.92 10.35
C GLU A 156 11.97 -6.71 10.42
N LEU A 157 11.49 -5.56 10.02
CA LEU A 157 12.24 -4.30 9.97
C LEU A 157 11.63 -3.26 10.90
N ASP A 158 12.50 -2.49 11.55
CA ASP A 158 12.14 -1.23 12.16
C ASP A 158 12.21 -0.10 11.13
N TRP A 159 11.59 1.05 11.41
CA TRP A 159 11.71 2.21 10.54
C TRP A 159 13.18 2.57 10.30
N TRP A 160 13.50 2.87 9.05
CA TRP A 160 14.83 3.18 8.55
C TRP A 160 15.80 2.01 8.48
N GLN A 161 15.35 0.80 8.82
CA GLN A 161 16.16 -0.39 8.61
C GLN A 161 16.06 -0.89 7.17
N THR A 162 17.19 -1.33 6.66
CA THR A 162 17.34 -1.88 5.30
C THR A 162 17.71 -3.36 5.39
N THR A 163 17.13 -4.15 4.51
CA THR A 163 17.53 -5.54 4.26
C THR A 163 17.87 -5.75 2.79
N GLN A 164 18.83 -6.63 2.53
CA GLN A 164 19.15 -7.08 1.18
C GLN A 164 18.26 -8.27 0.81
N ILE A 165 17.59 -8.20 -0.33
CA ILE A 165 16.87 -9.33 -0.92
C ILE A 165 17.85 -10.17 -1.77
N ASN A 166 18.72 -9.49 -2.51
CA ASN A 166 19.84 -10.07 -3.24
C ASN A 166 20.89 -8.97 -3.54
N ASN A 167 21.92 -9.28 -4.30
CA ASN A 167 23.03 -8.35 -4.58
C ASN A 167 22.62 -7.04 -5.30
N GLN A 168 21.48 -7.02 -5.96
CA GLN A 168 20.98 -5.88 -6.75
C GLN A 168 19.71 -5.24 -6.17
N VAL A 169 19.14 -5.85 -5.14
CA VAL A 169 17.85 -5.42 -4.58
C VAL A 169 17.91 -5.30 -3.07
N SER A 170 17.59 -4.11 -2.58
CA SER A 170 17.42 -3.83 -1.17
C SER A 170 16.05 -3.20 -0.87
N VAL A 171 15.59 -3.39 0.35
CA VAL A 171 14.32 -2.87 0.84
C VAL A 171 14.55 -2.15 2.17
N THR A 172 14.12 -0.90 2.25
CA THR A 172 14.14 -0.09 3.47
C THR A 172 12.72 0.15 3.94
N LEU A 173 12.42 -0.18 5.19
CA LEU A 173 11.15 0.19 5.81
C LEU A 173 11.21 1.67 6.21
N VAL A 174 10.20 2.46 5.82
CA VAL A 174 10.09 3.87 6.16
C VAL A 174 8.82 4.14 6.96
N PRO A 175 8.81 5.18 7.82
CA PRO A 175 7.62 5.54 8.58
C PRO A 175 6.41 5.86 7.69
N ALA A 176 5.22 5.57 8.23
CA ALA A 176 3.94 6.03 7.70
C ALA A 176 3.09 6.59 8.86
N GLN A 177 2.20 7.52 8.55
CA GLN A 177 1.24 8.09 9.51
C GLN A 177 -0.02 7.22 9.51
N HIS A 178 0.01 6.11 10.26
CA HIS A 178 -1.05 5.10 10.23
C HIS A 178 -1.16 4.36 11.58
N TRP A 179 -1.72 3.18 11.57
CA TRP A 179 -1.91 2.32 12.73
C TRP A 179 -2.10 0.87 12.30
N GLY A 180 -2.14 -0.07 13.26
CA GLY A 180 -2.38 -1.48 12.99
C GLY A 180 -3.36 -2.09 13.98
N ARG A 181 -4.20 -3.02 13.52
CA ARG A 181 -5.11 -3.82 14.35
C ARG A 181 -5.74 -4.97 13.56
N ARG A 182 -5.80 -6.13 14.17
CA ARG A 182 -6.61 -7.27 13.70
C ARG A 182 -7.70 -7.65 14.69
N LEU A 183 -7.43 -7.49 15.98
CA LEU A 183 -8.35 -7.86 17.06
C LEU A 183 -8.67 -6.63 17.92
N PRO A 184 -9.79 -6.60 18.65
CA PRO A 184 -10.17 -5.44 19.44
C PRO A 184 -9.13 -4.97 20.46
N TRP A 185 -8.26 -5.86 20.93
CA TRP A 185 -7.25 -5.60 21.97
C TRP A 185 -5.82 -5.40 21.44
N ASP A 186 -5.53 -5.65 20.17
CA ASP A 186 -4.17 -5.68 19.63
C ASP A 186 -3.78 -4.42 18.83
N THR A 187 -4.53 -3.32 18.99
CA THR A 187 -4.23 -2.05 18.34
C THR A 187 -2.77 -1.63 18.59
N ASN A 188 -2.04 -1.37 17.49
CA ASN A 188 -0.64 -0.94 17.48
C ASN A 188 0.34 -1.87 18.19
N THR A 189 0.01 -3.14 18.35
CA THR A 189 0.95 -4.13 18.88
C THR A 189 1.99 -4.57 17.85
N ARG A 190 1.74 -4.30 16.56
CA ARG A 190 2.62 -4.49 15.41
C ARG A 190 2.89 -3.15 14.77
N LEU A 191 4.10 -2.98 14.24
CA LEU A 191 4.51 -1.76 13.55
C LEU A 191 3.87 -1.72 12.15
N TRP A 192 3.89 -0.55 11.53
CA TRP A 192 3.44 -0.28 10.16
C TRP A 192 4.46 0.60 9.44
N GLY A 193 4.39 0.68 8.10
CA GLY A 193 5.25 1.55 7.33
C GLY A 193 5.10 1.37 5.83
N GLY A 194 5.79 2.22 5.09
CA GLY A 194 6.00 2.08 3.67
C GLY A 194 7.35 1.44 3.35
N PHE A 195 7.65 1.25 2.07
CA PHE A 195 8.90 0.65 1.63
C PHE A 195 9.57 1.47 0.54
N TYR A 196 10.88 1.62 0.64
CA TYR A 196 11.78 1.99 -0.45
C TYR A 196 12.40 0.72 -1.02
N LEU A 197 11.94 0.30 -2.20
CA LEU A 197 12.51 -0.81 -2.96
C LEU A 197 13.56 -0.24 -3.92
N SER A 198 14.83 -0.50 -3.65
CA SER A 198 15.93 -0.16 -4.54
C SER A 198 16.30 -1.35 -5.40
N VAL A 199 16.31 -1.16 -6.73
CA VAL A 199 16.64 -2.19 -7.72
C VAL A 199 17.71 -1.64 -8.64
N ALA A 200 18.96 -2.05 -8.47
CA ALA A 200 20.12 -1.61 -9.27
C ALA A 200 20.16 -0.07 -9.45
N GLY A 201 19.88 0.68 -8.37
CA GLY A 201 19.90 2.14 -8.36
C GLY A 201 18.57 2.82 -8.74
N ARG A 202 17.57 2.11 -9.24
CA ARG A 202 16.20 2.61 -9.40
C ARG A 202 15.43 2.45 -8.09
N VAL A 203 14.62 3.42 -7.75
CA VAL A 203 13.88 3.44 -6.48
C VAL A 203 12.39 3.49 -6.73
N ILE A 204 11.68 2.53 -6.14
CA ILE A 204 10.21 2.52 -6.07
C ILE A 204 9.81 2.72 -4.61
N TYR A 205 9.04 3.75 -4.34
CA TYR A 205 8.43 3.97 -3.03
C TYR A 205 7.02 3.39 -3.02
N PHE A 206 6.76 2.51 -2.08
CA PHE A 206 5.43 2.01 -1.76
C PHE A 206 5.02 2.58 -0.40
N ALA A 207 4.00 3.43 -0.39
CA ALA A 207 3.61 4.15 0.82
C ALA A 207 2.98 3.24 1.90
N GLY A 208 2.33 2.11 1.50
CA GLY A 208 1.35 1.49 2.36
C GLY A 208 0.19 2.46 2.62
N ASP A 209 -0.46 2.34 3.76
CA ASP A 209 -1.45 3.33 4.19
C ASP A 209 -0.80 4.43 5.02
N SER A 210 -1.20 5.68 4.74
CA SER A 210 -0.70 6.84 5.47
C SER A 210 -1.64 8.03 5.35
N GLY A 211 -1.83 8.75 6.44
CA GLY A 211 -2.24 10.14 6.42
C GLY A 211 -1.08 11.03 5.95
N TYR A 212 -1.40 12.26 5.54
CA TYR A 212 -0.40 13.27 5.22
C TYR A 212 0.19 13.87 6.50
N HIS A 213 1.52 14.04 6.49
CA HIS A 213 2.23 14.78 7.53
C HIS A 213 3.33 15.64 6.89
N GLU A 214 3.31 16.94 7.17
CA GLU A 214 4.11 17.97 6.50
C GLU A 214 5.64 17.76 6.49
N THR A 215 6.18 17.01 7.46
CA THR A 215 7.62 16.77 7.57
C THR A 215 8.01 15.35 7.21
N LEU A 216 7.09 14.38 7.27
CA LEU A 216 7.40 12.97 7.11
C LEU A 216 8.00 12.67 5.74
N PHE A 217 7.31 13.06 4.68
CA PHE A 217 7.72 12.74 3.31
C PHE A 217 8.96 13.51 2.87
N LYS A 218 9.14 14.73 3.36
CA LYS A 218 10.38 15.51 3.20
C LYS A 218 11.56 14.82 3.89
N THR A 219 11.36 14.31 5.12
CA THR A 219 12.40 13.56 5.84
C THR A 219 12.75 12.25 5.14
N ILE A 220 11.76 11.56 4.52
CA ILE A 220 12.02 10.37 3.71
C ILE A 220 12.91 10.73 2.52
N LYS A 221 12.58 11.80 1.78
CA LYS A 221 13.38 12.30 0.66
C LYS A 221 14.80 12.69 1.09
N GLU A 222 14.92 13.43 2.20
CA GLU A 222 16.22 13.86 2.72
C GLU A 222 17.15 12.68 3.05
N ARG A 223 16.59 11.59 3.57
CA ARG A 223 17.37 10.40 3.97
C ARG A 223 17.66 9.43 2.84
N LEU A 224 16.72 9.26 1.91
CA LEU A 224 16.75 8.16 0.93
C LEU A 224 16.75 8.64 -0.53
N GLY A 225 16.61 9.94 -0.75
CA GLY A 225 16.52 10.51 -2.08
C GLY A 225 15.12 10.46 -2.68
N SER A 226 14.97 11.04 -3.87
CA SER A 226 13.71 11.07 -4.61
C SER A 226 13.47 9.74 -5.33
N PRO A 227 12.27 9.13 -5.22
CA PRO A 227 11.95 7.89 -5.93
C PRO A 227 11.71 8.14 -7.43
N ASP A 228 12.07 7.13 -8.25
CA ASP A 228 11.72 7.11 -9.67
C ASP A 228 10.21 6.89 -9.86
N LEU A 229 9.60 6.08 -8.99
CA LEU A 229 8.17 5.83 -8.95
C LEU A 229 7.68 5.78 -7.52
N SER A 230 6.51 6.38 -7.25
CA SER A 230 5.82 6.27 -5.96
C SER A 230 4.43 5.65 -6.13
N LEU A 231 4.10 4.71 -5.26
CA LEU A 231 2.76 4.10 -5.15
C LEU A 231 2.10 4.74 -3.92
N ILE A 232 1.15 5.66 -4.15
CA ILE A 232 0.60 6.56 -3.12
C ILE A 232 -0.90 6.32 -2.96
N PRO A 233 -1.42 6.12 -1.73
CA PRO A 233 -2.86 5.95 -1.50
C PRO A 233 -3.62 7.24 -1.83
N ILE A 234 -4.79 7.10 -2.49
CA ILE A 234 -5.67 8.20 -2.87
C ILE A 234 -7.12 7.98 -2.41
N GLY A 235 -7.43 6.84 -1.77
CA GLY A 235 -8.77 6.45 -1.32
C GLY A 235 -8.85 6.26 0.19
N ALA A 236 -10.02 5.90 0.66
CA ALA A 236 -10.38 5.73 2.07
C ALA A 236 -10.25 7.02 2.90
N TYR A 237 -10.65 8.17 2.34
CA TYR A 237 -10.42 9.48 2.97
C TYR A 237 -11.67 10.15 3.55
N GLU A 238 -12.89 9.69 3.27
CA GLU A 238 -14.11 10.28 3.81
C GLU A 238 -14.74 9.44 4.95
N PRO A 239 -15.30 10.13 5.97
CA PRO A 239 -15.32 11.58 6.18
C PRO A 239 -13.98 12.11 6.71
N ARG A 240 -13.52 13.24 6.18
CA ARG A 240 -12.19 13.82 6.52
C ARG A 240 -11.95 14.00 8.02
N TRP A 241 -12.99 14.39 8.80
CA TRP A 241 -12.85 14.61 10.24
C TRP A 241 -12.42 13.35 11.00
N PHE A 242 -12.68 12.16 10.43
CA PHE A 242 -12.34 10.86 11.02
C PHE A 242 -11.10 10.23 10.34
N MET A 243 -11.00 10.33 9.01
CA MET A 243 -9.97 9.62 8.23
C MET A 243 -8.64 10.36 8.11
N LYS A 244 -8.62 11.69 8.24
CA LYS A 244 -7.45 12.55 7.97
C LYS A 244 -6.16 12.09 8.66
N GLU A 245 -6.25 11.57 9.87
CA GLU A 245 -5.07 11.19 10.65
C GLU A 245 -4.39 9.90 10.14
N ALA A 246 -5.10 9.08 9.36
CA ALA A 246 -4.63 7.77 8.91
C ALA A 246 -4.63 7.60 7.39
N HIS A 247 -5.38 8.43 6.66
CA HIS A 247 -5.53 8.34 5.21
C HIS A 247 -5.50 9.73 4.58
N MET A 248 -4.67 9.90 3.56
CA MET A 248 -4.62 11.12 2.77
C MET A 248 -5.74 11.15 1.72
N ASN A 249 -6.22 12.36 1.39
CA ASN A 249 -7.08 12.56 0.23
C ASN A 249 -6.24 12.79 -1.04
N PRO A 250 -6.84 12.87 -2.24
CA PRO A 250 -6.12 13.07 -3.49
C PRO A 250 -5.24 14.33 -3.51
N LYS A 251 -5.69 15.42 -2.90
CA LYS A 251 -4.90 16.66 -2.76
C LYS A 251 -3.65 16.46 -1.92
N GLU A 252 -3.78 15.78 -0.78
CA GLU A 252 -2.66 15.44 0.10
C GLU A 252 -1.72 14.42 -0.57
N ALA A 253 -2.25 13.46 -1.34
CA ALA A 253 -1.44 12.52 -2.12
C ALA A 253 -0.59 13.24 -3.17
N LEU A 254 -1.14 14.26 -3.82
CA LEU A 254 -0.40 15.11 -4.74
C LEU A 254 0.70 15.93 -4.02
N GLN A 255 0.43 16.37 -2.78
CA GLN A 255 1.45 17.01 -1.95
C GLN A 255 2.58 16.04 -1.58
N VAL A 256 2.25 14.76 -1.30
CA VAL A 256 3.26 13.72 -1.04
C VAL A 256 4.14 13.48 -2.26
N HIS A 257 3.56 13.40 -3.46
CA HIS A 257 4.33 13.33 -4.71
C HIS A 257 5.38 14.45 -4.80
N HIS A 258 4.98 15.68 -4.50
CA HIS A 258 5.84 16.85 -4.52
C HIS A 258 6.90 16.80 -3.40
N ASP A 259 6.51 16.50 -2.16
CA ASP A 259 7.42 16.48 -1.00
C ASP A 259 8.51 15.41 -1.14
N LEU A 260 8.18 14.25 -1.69
CA LEU A 260 9.14 13.19 -2.04
C LEU A 260 10.01 13.58 -3.25
N GLY A 261 9.55 14.52 -4.08
CA GLY A 261 10.16 14.80 -5.37
C GLY A 261 10.10 13.60 -6.31
N SER A 262 9.01 12.84 -6.25
CA SER A 262 8.80 11.67 -7.09
C SER A 262 8.84 12.04 -8.57
N LYS A 263 9.55 11.25 -9.39
CA LYS A 263 9.55 11.51 -10.83
C LYS A 263 8.19 11.15 -11.46
N LYS A 264 7.58 10.08 -10.97
CA LYS A 264 6.24 9.63 -11.34
C LYS A 264 5.54 9.01 -10.14
N SER A 265 4.20 9.09 -10.08
CA SER A 265 3.42 8.42 -9.06
C SER A 265 2.24 7.65 -9.65
N ILE A 266 1.80 6.61 -8.95
CA ILE A 266 0.58 5.85 -9.24
C ILE A 266 -0.33 5.91 -8.03
N GLY A 267 -1.61 6.26 -8.26
CA GLY A 267 -2.64 6.22 -7.24
C GLY A 267 -3.06 4.78 -6.90
N MET A 268 -3.14 4.48 -5.62
CA MET A 268 -3.57 3.18 -5.12
C MET A 268 -4.61 3.32 -4.00
N HIS A 269 -5.03 2.20 -3.41
CA HIS A 269 -5.99 2.13 -2.29
C HIS A 269 -7.37 2.73 -2.63
N TRP A 270 -7.85 2.51 -3.85
CA TRP A 270 -9.13 3.01 -4.35
C TRP A 270 -9.87 1.93 -5.15
N GLY A 271 -11.19 2.11 -5.32
CA GLY A 271 -12.00 1.34 -6.27
C GLY A 271 -12.20 -0.15 -5.99
N THR A 272 -11.51 -0.75 -5.01
CA THR A 272 -11.53 -2.19 -4.76
C THR A 272 -12.45 -2.60 -3.61
N PHE A 273 -12.29 -2.00 -2.45
CA PHE A 273 -13.10 -2.24 -1.26
C PHE A 273 -13.73 -0.94 -0.79
N ARG A 274 -15.05 -0.94 -0.54
CA ARG A 274 -15.72 0.22 0.05
C ARG A 274 -15.48 0.22 1.56
N LEU A 275 -14.50 0.99 1.99
CA LEU A 275 -14.07 1.11 3.38
C LEU A 275 -14.67 2.34 4.08
N THR A 276 -14.97 3.37 3.30
CA THR A 276 -15.30 4.74 3.71
C THR A 276 -16.47 5.30 2.92
N ASP A 277 -16.72 6.62 2.99
CA ASP A 277 -17.98 7.22 2.52
C ASP A 277 -17.90 7.78 1.09
N GLU A 278 -16.70 7.96 0.52
CA GLU A 278 -16.53 8.45 -0.87
C GLU A 278 -17.04 7.45 -1.91
N GLY A 279 -17.36 7.96 -3.09
CA GLY A 279 -17.74 7.17 -4.26
C GLY A 279 -16.56 6.38 -4.84
N GLN A 280 -16.86 5.36 -5.63
CA GLN A 280 -15.85 4.46 -6.20
C GLN A 280 -14.83 5.17 -7.08
N GLU A 281 -15.27 6.19 -7.81
CA GLU A 281 -14.47 6.96 -8.77
C GLU A 281 -13.96 8.30 -8.22
N ASP A 282 -14.49 8.77 -7.10
CA ASP A 282 -14.12 10.07 -6.53
C ASP A 282 -12.60 10.25 -6.36
N PRO A 283 -11.83 9.24 -5.88
CA PRO A 283 -10.41 9.39 -5.66
C PRO A 283 -9.63 9.81 -6.92
N TRP A 284 -9.90 9.17 -8.07
CA TRP A 284 -9.19 9.51 -9.30
C TRP A 284 -9.75 10.76 -10.00
N LEU A 285 -11.06 11.04 -9.87
CA LEU A 285 -11.67 12.27 -10.38
C LEU A 285 -11.14 13.50 -9.64
N GLU A 286 -11.04 13.43 -8.31
CA GLU A 286 -10.47 14.50 -7.50
C GLU A 286 -8.98 14.70 -7.78
N LEU A 287 -8.20 13.61 -7.89
CA LEU A 287 -6.79 13.70 -8.26
C LEU A 287 -6.61 14.43 -9.61
N GLY A 288 -7.43 14.07 -10.60
CA GLY A 288 -7.39 14.72 -11.92
C GLY A 288 -7.67 16.22 -11.86
N ARG A 289 -8.66 16.64 -11.05
CA ARG A 289 -8.97 18.07 -10.81
C ARG A 289 -7.80 18.81 -10.15
N GLU A 290 -7.24 18.24 -9.07
CA GLU A 290 -6.11 18.84 -8.36
C GLU A 290 -4.86 18.97 -9.25
N MET A 291 -4.60 17.98 -10.12
CA MET A 291 -3.51 18.04 -11.09
C MET A 291 -3.73 19.15 -12.13
N GLN A 292 -4.96 19.27 -12.63
CA GLN A 292 -5.33 20.32 -13.60
C GLN A 292 -5.20 21.72 -12.98
N GLU A 293 -5.70 21.93 -11.76
CA GLU A 293 -5.58 23.20 -11.03
C GLU A 293 -4.12 23.63 -10.84
N LYS A 294 -3.22 22.67 -10.62
CA LYS A 294 -1.78 22.92 -10.46
C LYS A 294 -0.99 22.89 -11.77
N SER A 295 -1.66 22.73 -12.91
CA SER A 295 -1.03 22.64 -14.25
C SER A 295 0.08 21.58 -14.33
N LEU A 296 -0.10 20.45 -13.65
CA LEU A 296 0.87 19.37 -13.67
C LEU A 296 0.72 18.49 -14.93
N PRO A 297 1.82 17.91 -15.44
CA PRO A 297 1.76 16.96 -16.53
C PRO A 297 0.86 15.77 -16.17
N GLN A 298 0.00 15.34 -17.09
CA GLN A 298 -0.95 14.23 -16.84
C GLN A 298 -0.26 12.90 -16.50
N ASP A 299 0.98 12.73 -16.90
CA ASP A 299 1.78 11.53 -16.63
C ASP A 299 2.63 11.62 -15.37
N ALA A 300 2.60 12.75 -14.64
CA ALA A 300 3.34 12.91 -13.38
C ALA A 300 2.71 12.08 -12.25
N PHE A 301 1.37 12.04 -12.19
CA PHE A 301 0.65 11.21 -11.22
C PHE A 301 -0.53 10.54 -11.92
N ILE A 302 -0.39 9.26 -12.20
CA ILE A 302 -1.36 8.48 -12.98
C ILE A 302 -2.23 7.59 -12.09
N VAL A 303 -3.39 7.22 -12.61
CA VAL A 303 -4.26 6.22 -11.99
C VAL A 303 -4.43 5.06 -12.96
N LEU A 304 -4.00 3.88 -12.54
CA LEU A 304 -4.14 2.66 -13.32
C LEU A 304 -5.44 1.95 -12.94
N LYS A 305 -6.18 1.47 -13.93
CA LYS A 305 -7.23 0.48 -13.69
C LYS A 305 -6.58 -0.88 -13.39
N PRO A 306 -7.23 -1.75 -12.59
CA PRO A 306 -6.72 -3.11 -12.39
C PRO A 306 -6.39 -3.83 -13.70
N GLY A 307 -5.21 -4.45 -13.76
CA GLY A 307 -4.67 -5.09 -14.95
C GLY A 307 -3.89 -4.19 -15.90
N GLN A 308 -3.86 -2.87 -15.68
CA GLN A 308 -2.96 -1.98 -16.38
C GLN A 308 -1.57 -1.97 -15.75
N SER A 309 -0.58 -1.64 -16.56
CA SER A 309 0.81 -1.57 -16.13
C SER A 309 1.53 -0.38 -16.75
N ILE A 310 2.68 -0.05 -16.16
CA ILE A 310 3.65 0.88 -16.74
C ILE A 310 5.03 0.24 -16.73
N SER A 311 5.84 0.64 -17.70
CA SER A 311 7.26 0.28 -17.76
C SER A 311 8.11 1.47 -17.35
N LEU A 312 9.06 1.25 -16.44
CA LEU A 312 10.16 2.17 -16.20
C LEU A 312 11.33 1.81 -17.11
N PRO A 313 12.08 2.83 -17.62
CA PRO A 313 13.23 2.57 -18.48
C PRO A 313 14.23 1.59 -17.85
N GLY A 314 15.02 0.94 -18.70
CA GLY A 314 16.02 -0.05 -18.31
C GLY A 314 16.99 0.43 -17.23
N ILE A 315 17.49 -0.54 -16.46
CA ILE A 315 18.46 -0.41 -15.38
C ILE A 315 19.87 -0.55 -15.99
#